data_73cf176430f5d46e9ba5afda7abbd5b4
#
_entry.id   73cf176430f5d46e9ba5afda7abbd5b4
#
_cell.length_a   1.000
_cell.length_b   1.000
_cell.length_c   1.000
_cell.angle_alpha   90.00
_cell.angle_beta   90.00
_cell.angle_gamma   90.00
#
_symmetry.space_group_name_H-M   'P 1'
#
loop_
_entity.id
_entity.type
_entity.pdbx_description
1 polymer ?
#
loop_
_entity_poly.entity_id
_entity_poly.type
_entity_poly.pdbx_seq_one_letter_code
_entity_poly.pdbx_strand_id
1 'polypeptide(L)'
;MTTSSAASDQHGPTAPAGETLLIPVGVLGARGRMGTEVVKAVNAADDLELVAMVDAGDWLFDVANAGAQVVVDFTRPDVVMDNIRFCIDNNIHCVVGTTGFDDEKLATVAEWLRPKPEVGVVIAPNFGIGAVLLMRFAQEAARFFPSTEIVELHHPNKVDAPSGTAVRTARLVAAARRAAGLPPSPDATTDALPGARGADVEGVAVHAVRLTGLVAHQEVLMGAAGETLTLRHDSYDRASFMPGVLLAVREIGRRPGLTVGIESLLGL
;
A
#
# COMPACT_ATOMS: atom_id res chain seq x y z
N MET A 1 -44.44 -43.19 46.94
CA MET A 1 -43.49 -42.25 47.53
C MET A 1 -42.52 -41.87 46.44
N THR A 2 -42.77 -40.75 45.80
CA THR A 2 -42.00 -40.21 44.65
C THR A 2 -41.38 -38.90 45.08
N THR A 3 -40.05 -38.86 45.22
CA THR A 3 -39.30 -37.64 45.51
C THR A 3 -38.85 -36.99 44.20
N SER A 4 -39.43 -35.84 43.91
CA SER A 4 -39.01 -34.92 42.84
C SER A 4 -37.75 -34.16 43.32
N SER A 5 -36.67 -34.27 42.55
CA SER A 5 -35.47 -33.45 42.71
C SER A 5 -35.54 -32.27 41.73
N ALA A 6 -35.65 -31.09 42.27
CA ALA A 6 -35.56 -29.83 41.50
C ALA A 6 -34.08 -29.51 41.21
N ALA A 7 -33.72 -29.42 39.93
CA ALA A 7 -32.44 -28.91 39.49
C ALA A 7 -32.46 -27.37 39.55
N SER A 8 -31.59 -26.79 40.34
CA SER A 8 -31.37 -25.33 40.41
C SER A 8 -30.48 -24.89 39.26
N ASP A 9 -31.04 -24.13 38.30
CA ASP A 9 -30.32 -23.37 37.29
C ASP A 9 -29.45 -22.30 37.98
N GLN A 10 -28.16 -22.54 38.04
CA GLN A 10 -27.18 -21.50 38.38
C GLN A 10 -26.69 -20.84 37.10
N HIS A 11 -27.36 -19.78 36.65
CA HIS A 11 -26.78 -18.82 35.72
C HIS A 11 -25.74 -18.00 36.49
N GLY A 12 -24.46 -18.34 36.30
CA GLY A 12 -23.35 -17.49 36.69
C GLY A 12 -23.36 -16.18 35.91
N PRO A 13 -22.84 -15.07 36.46
CA PRO A 13 -22.81 -13.79 35.79
C PRO A 13 -21.93 -13.92 34.50
N THR A 14 -22.52 -13.61 33.35
CA THR A 14 -21.79 -13.39 32.12
C THR A 14 -20.80 -12.25 32.34
N ALA A 15 -19.50 -12.52 32.17
CA ALA A 15 -18.48 -11.48 32.17
C ALA A 15 -18.85 -10.38 31.13
N PRO A 16 -18.65 -9.10 31.46
CA PRO A 16 -18.89 -8.03 30.51
C PRO A 16 -18.01 -8.25 29.28
N ALA A 17 -18.59 -8.08 28.08
CA ALA A 17 -17.86 -8.08 26.83
C ALA A 17 -16.70 -7.08 26.96
N GLY A 18 -15.46 -7.55 26.80
CA GLY A 18 -14.27 -6.72 26.96
C GLY A 18 -14.38 -5.49 26.06
N GLU A 19 -14.14 -4.31 26.62
CA GLU A 19 -14.00 -3.07 25.86
C GLU A 19 -12.94 -3.31 24.77
N THR A 20 -13.35 -3.23 23.52
CA THR A 20 -12.42 -3.25 22.40
C THR A 20 -11.57 -1.98 22.51
N LEU A 21 -10.30 -2.12 22.88
CA LEU A 21 -9.36 -1.00 22.92
C LEU A 21 -9.22 -0.47 21.49
N LEU A 22 -9.73 0.74 21.25
CA LEU A 22 -9.58 1.43 19.98
C LEU A 22 -8.11 1.80 19.76
N ILE A 23 -7.63 1.74 18.53
CA ILE A 23 -6.29 2.24 18.17
C ILE A 23 -6.40 3.74 17.91
N PRO A 24 -5.74 4.62 18.70
CA PRO A 24 -5.75 6.06 18.49
C PRO A 24 -4.90 6.42 17.26
N VAL A 25 -5.52 7.03 16.25
CA VAL A 25 -4.91 7.36 14.96
C VAL A 25 -4.84 8.88 14.76
N GLY A 26 -3.63 9.37 14.45
CA GLY A 26 -3.41 10.72 13.94
C GLY A 26 -3.25 10.71 12.42
N VAL A 27 -3.70 11.76 11.73
CA VAL A 27 -3.55 11.89 10.27
C VAL A 27 -2.79 13.17 9.94
N LEU A 28 -1.65 13.03 9.23
CA LEU A 28 -0.88 14.14 8.67
C LEU A 28 -1.24 14.33 7.19
N GLY A 29 -1.43 15.59 6.78
CA GLY A 29 -1.98 15.93 5.49
C GLY A 29 -3.49 15.69 5.42
N ALA A 30 -4.19 15.83 6.57
CA ALA A 30 -5.58 15.45 6.77
C ALA A 30 -6.58 16.15 5.83
N ARG A 31 -6.26 17.40 5.40
CA ARG A 31 -7.08 18.19 4.47
C ARG A 31 -6.74 17.95 3.01
N GLY A 32 -5.69 17.15 2.73
CA GLY A 32 -5.32 16.73 1.40
C GLY A 32 -6.28 15.69 0.81
N ARG A 33 -6.14 15.43 -0.50
CA ARG A 33 -7.01 14.48 -1.22
C ARG A 33 -6.99 13.06 -0.66
N MET A 34 -5.82 12.56 -0.25
CA MET A 34 -5.69 11.24 0.38
C MET A 34 -6.03 11.29 1.86
N GLY A 35 -5.52 12.31 2.59
CA GLY A 35 -5.80 12.47 4.02
C GLY A 35 -7.29 12.54 4.34
N THR A 36 -8.08 13.22 3.53
CA THR A 36 -9.55 13.26 3.69
C THR A 36 -10.17 11.85 3.60
N GLU A 37 -9.70 11.00 2.69
CA GLU A 37 -10.20 9.61 2.61
C GLU A 37 -9.73 8.77 3.81
N VAL A 38 -8.50 8.99 4.30
CA VAL A 38 -8.03 8.33 5.54
C VAL A 38 -8.90 8.73 6.73
N VAL A 39 -9.18 10.02 6.91
CA VAL A 39 -10.06 10.53 7.98
C VAL A 39 -11.44 9.86 7.93
N LYS A 40 -12.05 9.77 6.74
CA LYS A 40 -13.33 9.09 6.56
C LYS A 40 -13.25 7.60 6.92
N ALA A 41 -12.19 6.92 6.46
CA ALA A 41 -12.01 5.50 6.67
C ALA A 41 -11.75 5.17 8.15
N VAL A 42 -10.95 5.96 8.85
CA VAL A 42 -10.71 5.82 10.30
C VAL A 42 -12.01 6.03 11.10
N ASN A 43 -12.77 7.09 10.79
CA ASN A 43 -14.05 7.36 11.45
C ASN A 43 -15.14 6.30 11.17
N ALA A 44 -15.01 5.53 10.09
CA ALA A 44 -15.96 4.46 9.74
C ALA A 44 -15.55 3.10 10.33
N ALA A 45 -14.38 2.98 10.93
CA ALA A 45 -13.88 1.73 11.50
C ALA A 45 -14.23 1.64 12.99
N ASP A 46 -14.78 0.49 13.41
CA ASP A 46 -15.23 0.27 14.80
C ASP A 46 -14.07 0.02 15.80
N ASP A 47 -12.86 -0.21 15.30
CA ASP A 47 -11.65 -0.55 16.06
C ASP A 47 -10.60 0.55 16.08
N LEU A 48 -10.90 1.72 15.45
CA LEU A 48 -9.99 2.86 15.36
C LEU A 48 -10.64 4.12 15.94
N GLU A 49 -9.81 5.02 16.48
CA GLU A 49 -10.23 6.32 16.98
C GLU A 49 -9.41 7.43 16.31
N LEU A 50 -10.06 8.37 15.64
CA LEU A 50 -9.38 9.55 15.09
C LEU A 50 -9.14 10.57 16.21
N VAL A 51 -7.89 10.69 16.67
CA VAL A 51 -7.52 11.58 17.77
C VAL A 51 -6.91 12.90 17.33
N ALA A 52 -6.31 12.97 16.13
CA ALA A 52 -5.70 14.19 15.62
C ALA A 52 -5.76 14.28 14.09
N MET A 53 -5.97 15.50 13.59
CA MET A 53 -5.87 15.86 12.17
C MET A 53 -4.92 17.05 12.03
N VAL A 54 -3.79 16.84 11.38
CA VAL A 54 -2.72 17.85 11.22
C VAL A 54 -2.46 18.10 9.74
N ASP A 55 -2.26 19.35 9.39
CA ASP A 55 -1.92 19.77 8.01
C ASP A 55 -0.91 20.93 8.03
N ALA A 56 -0.52 21.42 6.87
CA ALA A 56 0.41 22.54 6.74
C ALA A 56 -0.04 23.75 7.57
N GLY A 57 0.82 24.20 8.48
CA GLY A 57 0.57 25.30 9.41
C GLY A 57 0.04 24.88 10.79
N ASP A 58 -0.36 23.64 10.98
CA ASP A 58 -0.71 23.08 12.30
C ASP A 58 0.56 22.58 13.04
N TRP A 59 0.47 22.39 14.34
CA TRP A 59 1.58 21.88 15.13
C TRP A 59 1.65 20.36 15.07
N LEU A 60 2.81 19.82 14.66
CA LEU A 60 3.02 18.37 14.60
C LEU A 60 2.89 17.70 15.98
N PHE A 61 3.20 18.42 17.07
CA PHE A 61 3.02 17.94 18.43
C PHE A 61 1.57 17.63 18.80
N ASP A 62 0.58 18.13 18.07
CA ASP A 62 -0.82 17.85 18.36
C ASP A 62 -1.15 16.37 18.25
N VAL A 63 -0.48 15.60 17.37
CA VAL A 63 -0.68 14.13 17.31
C VAL A 63 -0.15 13.42 18.57
N ALA A 64 0.99 13.86 19.11
CA ALA A 64 1.54 13.29 20.33
C ALA A 64 0.72 13.70 21.57
N ASN A 65 0.31 14.96 21.67
CA ASN A 65 -0.53 15.49 22.75
C ASN A 65 -1.91 14.82 22.79
N ALA A 66 -2.45 14.46 21.63
CA ALA A 66 -3.72 13.72 21.52
C ALA A 66 -3.58 12.23 21.83
N GLY A 67 -2.37 11.73 22.10
CA GLY A 67 -2.13 10.33 22.44
C GLY A 67 -2.22 9.37 21.24
N ALA A 68 -1.93 9.83 20.01
CA ALA A 68 -1.89 8.96 18.85
C ALA A 68 -0.88 7.82 19.03
N GLN A 69 -1.30 6.59 18.82
CA GLN A 69 -0.44 5.41 18.78
C GLN A 69 0.09 5.13 17.37
N VAL A 70 -0.72 5.46 16.37
CA VAL A 70 -0.37 5.33 14.95
C VAL A 70 -0.63 6.65 14.25
N VAL A 71 0.31 7.08 13.43
CA VAL A 71 0.15 8.23 12.52
C VAL A 71 0.10 7.72 11.09
N VAL A 72 -0.87 8.21 10.31
CA VAL A 72 -0.95 8.00 8.86
C VAL A 72 -0.51 9.27 8.15
N ASP A 73 0.58 9.21 7.37
CA ASP A 73 1.17 10.33 6.66
C ASP A 73 0.89 10.28 5.15
N PHE A 74 0.10 11.23 4.65
CA PHE A 74 -0.09 11.52 3.24
C PHE A 74 0.25 12.98 2.94
N THR A 75 1.40 13.43 3.40
CA THR A 75 1.91 14.79 3.17
C THR A 75 2.69 14.88 1.86
N ARG A 76 3.86 15.51 1.87
CA ARG A 76 4.70 15.76 0.71
C ARG A 76 6.12 15.19 0.93
N PRO A 77 6.87 14.90 -0.17
CA PRO A 77 8.22 14.36 -0.09
C PRO A 77 9.25 15.25 0.62
N ASP A 78 8.99 16.55 0.69
CA ASP A 78 9.89 17.54 1.32
C ASP A 78 9.76 17.63 2.86
N VAL A 79 8.68 17.07 3.44
CA VAL A 79 8.43 17.11 4.90
C VAL A 79 8.30 15.72 5.53
N VAL A 80 8.09 14.67 4.72
CA VAL A 80 7.79 13.31 5.23
C VAL A 80 8.91 12.74 6.10
N MET A 81 10.16 13.02 5.81
CA MET A 81 11.29 12.53 6.62
C MET A 81 11.28 13.12 8.03
N ASP A 82 10.99 14.41 8.16
CA ASP A 82 10.85 15.08 9.46
C ASP A 82 9.66 14.52 10.25
N ASN A 83 8.54 14.25 9.57
CA ASN A 83 7.36 13.64 10.18
C ASN A 83 7.65 12.24 10.72
N ILE A 84 8.32 11.39 9.92
CA ILE A 84 8.74 10.04 10.35
C ILE A 84 9.69 10.14 11.55
N ARG A 85 10.67 11.03 11.50
CA ARG A 85 11.60 11.23 12.61
C ARG A 85 10.89 11.63 13.88
N PHE A 86 9.96 12.59 13.79
CA PHE A 86 9.12 13.02 14.90
C PHE A 86 8.31 11.84 15.50
N CYS A 87 7.66 11.02 14.66
CA CYS A 87 6.89 9.87 15.12
C CYS A 87 7.79 8.87 15.88
N ILE A 88 8.96 8.53 15.33
CA ILE A 88 9.91 7.61 15.95
C ILE A 88 10.39 8.16 17.31
N ASP A 89 10.77 9.43 17.38
CA ASP A 89 11.28 10.05 18.61
C ASP A 89 10.21 10.08 19.71
N ASN A 90 8.93 10.17 19.36
CA ASN A 90 7.80 10.17 20.28
C ASN A 90 7.16 8.77 20.51
N ASN A 91 7.79 7.68 20.06
CA ASN A 91 7.29 6.29 20.15
C ASN A 91 5.93 6.08 19.49
N ILE A 92 5.66 6.76 18.37
CA ILE A 92 4.45 6.63 17.58
C ILE A 92 4.76 5.81 16.33
N HIS A 93 3.97 4.80 16.03
CA HIS A 93 4.07 4.06 14.76
C HIS A 93 3.68 4.96 13.58
N CYS A 94 4.28 4.74 12.39
CA CYS A 94 4.01 5.60 11.24
C CYS A 94 3.70 4.80 9.98
N VAL A 95 2.51 5.01 9.39
CA VAL A 95 2.07 4.46 8.11
C VAL A 95 2.19 5.55 7.05
N VAL A 96 3.09 5.38 6.09
CA VAL A 96 3.49 6.43 5.14
C VAL A 96 3.03 6.07 3.73
N GLY A 97 2.17 6.93 3.16
CA GLY A 97 1.74 6.88 1.77
C GLY A 97 2.35 7.97 0.89
N THR A 98 3.13 8.86 1.48
CA THR A 98 3.90 9.86 0.73
C THR A 98 4.96 9.19 -0.11
N THR A 99 5.18 9.66 -1.33
CA THR A 99 6.16 9.12 -2.29
C THR A 99 7.54 9.78 -2.16
N GLY A 100 8.52 9.31 -2.93
CA GLY A 100 9.85 9.94 -3.01
C GLY A 100 10.90 9.33 -2.08
N PHE A 101 10.75 8.06 -1.73
CA PHE A 101 11.77 7.27 -1.02
C PHE A 101 12.70 6.57 -2.01
N ASP A 102 13.98 6.69 -1.75
CA ASP A 102 15.08 5.95 -2.33
C ASP A 102 15.76 5.07 -1.26
N ASP A 103 16.75 4.29 -1.65
CA ASP A 103 17.46 3.38 -0.75
C ASP A 103 18.16 4.13 0.38
N GLU A 104 18.65 5.35 0.16
CA GLU A 104 19.33 6.18 1.17
C GLU A 104 18.35 6.62 2.26
N LYS A 105 17.17 7.11 1.88
CA LYS A 105 16.10 7.49 2.82
C LYS A 105 15.60 6.30 3.61
N LEU A 106 15.41 5.15 2.95
CA LEU A 106 14.99 3.91 3.62
C LEU A 106 16.05 3.45 4.63
N ALA A 107 17.34 3.49 4.29
CA ALA A 107 18.42 3.18 5.21
C ALA A 107 18.46 4.15 6.40
N THR A 108 18.23 5.43 6.15
CA THR A 108 18.15 6.48 7.19
C THR A 108 17.01 6.19 8.19
N VAL A 109 15.83 5.85 7.71
CA VAL A 109 14.68 5.47 8.57
C VAL A 109 15.01 4.22 9.39
N ALA A 110 15.63 3.21 8.77
CA ALA A 110 16.04 1.99 9.47
C ALA A 110 17.05 2.29 10.59
N GLU A 111 17.96 3.24 10.38
CA GLU A 111 18.90 3.69 11.43
C GLU A 111 18.20 4.41 12.58
N TRP A 112 17.24 5.28 12.29
CA TRP A 112 16.47 5.97 13.32
C TRP A 112 15.66 5.01 14.20
N LEU A 113 15.24 3.87 13.65
CA LEU A 113 14.49 2.83 14.36
C LEU A 113 15.37 1.97 15.29
N ARG A 114 16.70 1.88 15.10
CA ARG A 114 17.60 1.05 15.94
C ARG A 114 17.45 1.31 17.44
N PRO A 115 17.42 2.57 17.94
CA PRO A 115 17.25 2.86 19.37
C PRO A 115 15.79 2.76 19.85
N LYS A 116 14.83 2.45 18.96
CA LYS A 116 13.37 2.40 19.19
C LYS A 116 12.80 1.05 18.70
N PRO A 117 13.23 -0.07 19.30
CA PRO A 117 12.94 -1.41 18.75
C PRO A 117 11.46 -1.77 18.72
N GLU A 118 10.61 -1.10 19.50
CA GLU A 118 9.16 -1.31 19.52
C GLU A 118 8.38 -0.50 18.47
N VAL A 119 9.01 0.52 17.85
CA VAL A 119 8.32 1.38 16.88
C VAL A 119 8.35 0.73 15.49
N GLY A 120 7.20 0.67 14.84
CA GLY A 120 7.06 0.26 13.45
C GLY A 120 6.89 1.46 12.51
N VAL A 121 7.49 1.38 11.33
CA VAL A 121 7.26 2.30 10.21
C VAL A 121 6.94 1.47 8.97
N VAL A 122 5.77 1.70 8.38
CA VAL A 122 5.38 1.12 7.09
C VAL A 122 5.45 2.20 6.03
N ILE A 123 6.29 2.03 5.02
CA ILE A 123 6.38 2.93 3.85
C ILE A 123 5.87 2.17 2.64
N ALA A 124 4.71 2.54 2.11
CA ALA A 124 4.14 1.84 0.98
C ALA A 124 3.94 2.76 -0.23
N PRO A 125 4.56 2.42 -1.38
CA PRO A 125 4.36 3.16 -2.63
C PRO A 125 2.94 2.98 -3.18
N ASN A 126 2.22 1.97 -2.72
CA ASN A 126 0.83 1.70 -3.09
C ASN A 126 0.11 0.94 -1.98
N PHE A 127 -1.04 1.44 -1.53
CA PHE A 127 -1.94 0.80 -0.57
C PHE A 127 -3.12 0.08 -1.24
N GLY A 128 -3.24 0.12 -2.56
CA GLY A 128 -4.28 -0.60 -3.29
C GLY A 128 -4.04 -2.10 -3.26
N ILE A 129 -4.81 -2.85 -2.47
CA ILE A 129 -4.67 -4.31 -2.32
C ILE A 129 -4.72 -4.99 -3.69
N GLY A 130 -5.68 -4.60 -4.55
CA GLY A 130 -5.79 -5.16 -5.90
C GLY A 130 -4.57 -4.90 -6.78
N ALA A 131 -3.93 -3.73 -6.66
CA ALA A 131 -2.68 -3.43 -7.39
C ALA A 131 -1.52 -4.28 -6.89
N VAL A 132 -1.41 -4.49 -5.58
CA VAL A 132 -0.37 -5.35 -4.97
C VAL A 132 -0.56 -6.82 -5.38
N LEU A 133 -1.80 -7.32 -5.35
CA LEU A 133 -2.13 -8.66 -5.83
C LEU A 133 -1.82 -8.82 -7.33
N LEU A 134 -2.16 -7.84 -8.15
CA LEU A 134 -1.83 -7.86 -9.58
C LEU A 134 -0.32 -7.97 -9.79
N MET A 135 0.50 -7.17 -9.09
CA MET A 135 1.96 -7.23 -9.17
C MET A 135 2.48 -8.62 -8.78
N ARG A 136 1.97 -9.19 -7.70
CA ARG A 136 2.36 -10.52 -7.23
C ARG A 136 1.98 -11.61 -8.23
N PHE A 137 0.74 -11.61 -8.72
CA PHE A 137 0.27 -12.59 -9.70
C PHE A 137 1.03 -12.46 -11.03
N ALA A 138 1.31 -11.23 -11.47
CA ALA A 138 2.12 -10.98 -12.67
C ALA A 138 3.53 -11.54 -12.52
N GLN A 139 4.19 -11.33 -11.37
CA GLN A 139 5.50 -11.90 -11.06
C GLN A 139 5.49 -13.43 -11.12
N GLU A 140 4.49 -14.08 -10.51
CA GLU A 140 4.39 -15.54 -10.51
C GLU A 140 4.08 -16.12 -11.89
N ALA A 141 3.20 -15.48 -12.66
CA ALA A 141 2.82 -15.94 -13.99
C ALA A 141 3.94 -15.72 -15.03
N ALA A 142 4.72 -14.65 -14.90
CA ALA A 142 5.71 -14.22 -15.90
C ALA A 142 6.73 -15.30 -16.29
N ARG A 143 7.03 -16.22 -15.40
CA ARG A 143 7.97 -17.31 -15.63
C ARG A 143 7.48 -18.41 -16.59
N PHE A 144 6.19 -18.39 -16.94
CA PHE A 144 5.56 -19.39 -17.80
C PHE A 144 5.26 -18.85 -19.21
N PHE A 145 5.31 -17.53 -19.40
CA PHE A 145 4.91 -16.88 -20.65
C PHE A 145 6.12 -16.30 -21.39
N PRO A 146 6.33 -16.65 -22.67
CA PRO A 146 7.43 -16.11 -23.47
C PRO A 146 7.31 -14.62 -23.76
N SER A 147 6.08 -14.04 -23.77
CA SER A 147 5.84 -12.62 -24.03
C SER A 147 5.12 -11.96 -22.87
N THR A 148 5.51 -10.73 -22.51
CA THR A 148 4.82 -9.91 -21.51
C THR A 148 4.92 -8.45 -21.88
N GLU A 149 3.77 -7.74 -21.87
CA GLU A 149 3.67 -6.28 -21.99
C GLU A 149 2.75 -5.72 -20.91
N ILE A 150 2.90 -4.45 -20.57
CA ILE A 150 2.11 -3.77 -19.55
C ILE A 150 1.46 -2.54 -20.16
N VAL A 151 0.18 -2.31 -19.87
CA VAL A 151 -0.55 -1.09 -20.21
C VAL A 151 -1.00 -0.43 -18.93
N GLU A 152 -0.57 0.80 -18.67
CA GLU A 152 -1.06 1.62 -17.56
C GLU A 152 -1.90 2.77 -18.06
N LEU A 153 -3.01 3.05 -17.38
CA LEU A 153 -3.98 4.03 -17.85
C LEU A 153 -4.35 4.97 -16.71
N HIS A 154 -4.17 6.27 -16.91
CA HIS A 154 -4.43 7.28 -15.88
C HIS A 154 -5.11 8.52 -16.46
N HIS A 155 -5.60 9.36 -15.56
CA HIS A 155 -6.10 10.70 -15.89
C HIS A 155 -5.01 11.60 -16.49
N PRO A 156 -5.36 12.63 -17.31
CA PRO A 156 -4.39 13.48 -18.01
C PRO A 156 -3.44 14.29 -17.09
N ASN A 157 -3.84 14.50 -15.83
CA ASN A 157 -3.04 15.27 -14.85
C ASN A 157 -1.94 14.46 -14.16
N LYS A 158 -1.71 13.20 -14.55
CA LYS A 158 -0.59 12.41 -14.03
C LYS A 158 0.70 12.83 -14.71
N VAL A 159 1.68 13.24 -13.90
CA VAL A 159 2.91 13.88 -14.40
C VAL A 159 3.99 12.91 -14.84
N ASP A 160 4.02 11.71 -14.24
CA ASP A 160 4.97 10.63 -14.60
C ASP A 160 4.37 9.68 -15.62
N ALA A 161 5.19 9.22 -16.56
CA ALA A 161 4.88 8.17 -17.54
C ALA A 161 6.16 7.38 -17.89
N PRO A 162 6.16 6.04 -17.71
CA PRO A 162 5.13 5.22 -17.10
C PRO A 162 4.94 5.50 -15.59
N SER A 163 3.80 5.07 -15.04
CA SER A 163 3.54 5.19 -13.61
C SER A 163 4.54 4.39 -12.77
N GLY A 164 4.86 4.85 -11.57
CA GLY A 164 5.76 4.15 -10.65
C GLY A 164 5.32 2.70 -10.37
N THR A 165 3.99 2.45 -10.27
CA THR A 165 3.44 1.08 -10.11
C THR A 165 3.74 0.21 -11.33
N ALA A 166 3.57 0.74 -12.55
CA ALA A 166 3.84 -0.01 -13.77
C ALA A 166 5.34 -0.31 -13.94
N VAL A 167 6.21 0.64 -13.61
CA VAL A 167 7.67 0.42 -13.61
C VAL A 167 8.05 -0.65 -12.59
N ARG A 168 7.49 -0.63 -11.37
CA ARG A 168 7.72 -1.66 -10.36
C ARG A 168 7.23 -3.04 -10.84
N THR A 169 6.04 -3.10 -11.42
CA THR A 169 5.49 -4.34 -12.00
C THR A 169 6.41 -4.91 -13.06
N ALA A 170 6.87 -4.07 -13.99
CA ALA A 170 7.77 -4.47 -15.06
C ALA A 170 9.09 -5.04 -14.53
N ARG A 171 9.68 -4.41 -13.51
CA ARG A 171 10.91 -4.91 -12.86
C ARG A 171 10.71 -6.27 -12.19
N LEU A 172 9.59 -6.47 -11.48
CA LEU A 172 9.26 -7.77 -10.87
C LEU A 172 9.08 -8.86 -11.93
N VAL A 173 8.35 -8.56 -13.00
CA VAL A 173 8.17 -9.45 -14.15
C VAL A 173 9.52 -9.77 -14.80
N ALA A 174 10.33 -8.76 -15.10
CA ALA A 174 11.65 -8.93 -15.71
C ALA A 174 12.57 -9.81 -14.84
N ALA A 175 12.59 -9.57 -13.52
CA ALA A 175 13.36 -10.37 -12.58
C ALA A 175 12.90 -11.83 -12.56
N ALA A 176 11.59 -12.08 -12.53
CA ALA A 176 11.02 -13.44 -12.54
C ALA A 176 11.34 -14.19 -13.85
N ARG A 177 11.25 -13.49 -15.00
CA ARG A 177 11.60 -14.04 -16.32
C ARG A 177 13.10 -14.40 -16.40
N ARG A 178 13.98 -13.50 -15.93
CA ARG A 178 15.43 -13.79 -15.86
C ARG A 178 15.74 -14.98 -14.97
N ALA A 179 15.12 -15.06 -13.79
CA ALA A 179 15.31 -16.19 -12.87
C ALA A 179 14.83 -17.53 -13.45
N ALA A 180 13.82 -17.51 -14.32
CA ALA A 180 13.34 -18.68 -15.06
C ALA A 180 14.15 -19.00 -16.32
N GLY A 181 15.17 -18.22 -16.67
CA GLY A 181 15.99 -18.42 -17.87
C GLY A 181 15.25 -18.14 -19.18
N LEU A 182 14.16 -17.36 -19.15
CA LEU A 182 13.42 -17.01 -20.37
C LEU A 182 14.19 -16.01 -21.22
N PRO A 183 14.16 -16.15 -22.57
CA PRO A 183 14.72 -15.17 -23.49
C PRO A 183 13.92 -13.85 -23.44
N PRO A 184 14.44 -12.77 -24.04
CA PRO A 184 13.64 -11.56 -24.30
C PRO A 184 12.31 -11.91 -24.97
N SER A 185 11.28 -11.09 -24.73
CA SER A 185 10.00 -11.23 -25.44
C SER A 185 10.23 -11.11 -26.96
N PRO A 186 9.69 -12.03 -27.78
CA PRO A 186 9.87 -11.97 -29.21
C PRO A 186 9.21 -10.70 -29.77
N ASP A 187 9.97 -9.95 -30.57
CA ASP A 187 9.53 -8.76 -31.28
C ASP A 187 10.25 -8.68 -32.61
N ALA A 188 9.53 -8.72 -33.70
CA ALA A 188 10.06 -8.63 -35.08
C ALA A 188 9.92 -7.22 -35.67
N THR A 189 9.60 -6.21 -34.86
CA THR A 189 9.41 -4.84 -35.31
C THR A 189 10.72 -4.25 -35.84
N THR A 190 10.78 -3.92 -37.10
CA THR A 190 11.95 -3.30 -37.77
C THR A 190 11.67 -1.87 -38.24
N ASP A 191 10.39 -1.48 -38.31
CA ASP A 191 9.96 -0.13 -38.72
C ASP A 191 8.89 0.35 -37.75
N ALA A 192 9.18 1.40 -36.98
CA ALA A 192 8.28 1.94 -35.98
C ALA A 192 8.45 3.44 -35.82
N LEU A 193 7.34 4.13 -35.58
CA LEU A 193 7.38 5.50 -35.12
C LEU A 193 7.96 5.56 -33.68
N PRO A 194 8.69 6.62 -33.32
CA PRO A 194 9.21 6.78 -31.95
C PRO A 194 8.13 6.60 -30.90
N GLY A 195 8.36 5.72 -29.92
CA GLY A 195 7.45 5.43 -28.82
C GLY A 195 6.33 4.42 -29.14
N ALA A 196 6.20 3.92 -30.36
CA ALA A 196 5.14 2.98 -30.76
C ALA A 196 5.16 1.67 -29.93
N ARG A 197 6.34 1.23 -29.45
CA ARG A 197 6.53 0.05 -28.62
C ARG A 197 6.56 0.36 -27.11
N GLY A 198 6.13 1.58 -26.72
CA GLY A 198 6.13 2.00 -25.33
C GLY A 198 7.54 2.28 -24.78
N ALA A 199 7.66 2.29 -23.45
CA ALA A 199 8.94 2.42 -22.76
C ALA A 199 9.49 1.04 -22.44
N ASP A 200 10.78 0.81 -22.69
CA ASP A 200 11.46 -0.41 -22.24
C ASP A 200 11.82 -0.30 -20.74
N VAL A 201 11.35 -1.22 -19.95
CA VAL A 201 11.73 -1.37 -18.55
C VAL A 201 12.33 -2.75 -18.35
N GLU A 202 13.65 -2.85 -18.42
CA GLU A 202 14.42 -4.09 -18.28
C GLU A 202 13.96 -5.23 -19.23
N GLY A 203 13.58 -4.88 -20.45
CA GLY A 203 13.10 -5.83 -21.46
C GLY A 203 11.59 -6.10 -21.41
N VAL A 204 10.83 -5.37 -20.63
CA VAL A 204 9.36 -5.39 -20.62
C VAL A 204 8.82 -4.08 -21.17
N ALA A 205 8.02 -4.15 -22.26
CA ALA A 205 7.39 -2.99 -22.84
C ALA A 205 6.25 -2.48 -21.95
N VAL A 206 6.27 -1.16 -21.65
CA VAL A 206 5.25 -0.49 -20.81
C VAL A 206 4.62 0.64 -21.60
N HIS A 207 3.30 0.56 -21.82
CA HIS A 207 2.51 1.53 -22.56
C HIS A 207 1.73 2.42 -21.59
N ALA A 208 1.77 3.74 -21.80
CA ALA A 208 1.11 4.71 -20.92
C ALA A 208 -0.04 5.40 -21.65
N VAL A 209 -1.26 5.23 -21.15
CA VAL A 209 -2.46 5.93 -21.63
C VAL A 209 -2.82 7.08 -20.71
N ARG A 210 -3.13 8.26 -21.26
CA ARG A 210 -3.62 9.44 -20.55
C ARG A 210 -4.94 9.85 -21.18
N LEU A 211 -6.06 9.62 -20.45
CA LEU A 211 -7.40 9.84 -20.98
C LEU A 211 -8.32 10.43 -19.92
N THR A 212 -9.15 11.40 -20.28
CA THR A 212 -10.19 11.95 -19.40
C THR A 212 -11.20 10.85 -19.04
N GLY A 213 -11.58 10.75 -17.76
CA GLY A 213 -12.48 9.71 -17.25
C GLY A 213 -11.75 8.52 -16.60
N LEU A 214 -10.45 8.36 -16.85
CA LEU A 214 -9.63 7.37 -16.15
C LEU A 214 -9.15 7.89 -14.79
N VAL A 215 -8.91 6.97 -13.85
CA VAL A 215 -8.32 7.27 -12.54
C VAL A 215 -6.94 6.62 -12.43
N ALA A 216 -6.88 5.31 -12.15
CA ALA A 216 -5.63 4.56 -12.07
C ALA A 216 -5.88 3.09 -12.41
N HIS A 217 -5.35 2.63 -13.53
CA HIS A 217 -5.60 1.28 -14.03
C HIS A 217 -4.30 0.67 -14.56
N GLN A 218 -4.20 -0.65 -14.50
CA GLN A 218 -3.08 -1.39 -15.06
C GLN A 218 -3.53 -2.74 -15.59
N GLU A 219 -3.05 -3.08 -16.79
CA GLU A 219 -3.14 -4.41 -17.37
C GLU A 219 -1.75 -4.99 -17.57
N VAL A 220 -1.59 -6.29 -17.27
CA VAL A 220 -0.42 -7.08 -17.63
C VAL A 220 -0.90 -8.14 -18.61
N LEU A 221 -0.39 -8.06 -19.83
CA LEU A 221 -0.70 -8.95 -20.93
C LEU A 221 0.42 -9.98 -21.08
N MET A 222 0.10 -11.25 -21.02
CA MET A 222 1.05 -12.35 -21.17
C MET A 222 0.58 -13.27 -22.27
N GLY A 223 1.49 -13.68 -23.15
CA GLY A 223 1.17 -14.49 -24.32
C GLY A 223 2.07 -15.72 -24.46
N ALA A 224 1.46 -16.82 -24.87
CA ALA A 224 2.10 -18.05 -25.31
C ALA A 224 1.42 -18.58 -26.58
N ALA A 225 1.95 -19.65 -27.17
CA ALA A 225 1.35 -20.24 -28.37
C ALA A 225 -0.08 -20.74 -28.06
N GLY A 226 -1.07 -20.14 -28.69
CA GLY A 226 -2.49 -20.54 -28.58
C GLY A 226 -3.24 -19.94 -27.40
N GLU A 227 -2.59 -19.14 -26.51
CA GLU A 227 -3.26 -18.54 -25.36
C GLU A 227 -2.71 -17.17 -24.97
N THR A 228 -3.52 -16.40 -24.25
CA THR A 228 -3.12 -15.19 -23.55
C THR A 228 -3.68 -15.19 -22.14
N LEU A 229 -2.91 -14.65 -21.19
CA LEU A 229 -3.37 -14.34 -19.84
C LEU A 229 -3.36 -12.81 -19.68
N THR A 230 -4.48 -12.24 -19.23
CA THR A 230 -4.56 -10.82 -18.91
C THR A 230 -4.88 -10.67 -17.41
N LEU A 231 -4.04 -9.95 -16.70
CA LEU A 231 -4.31 -9.51 -15.33
C LEU A 231 -4.66 -8.02 -15.37
N ARG A 232 -5.80 -7.64 -14.80
CA ARG A 232 -6.25 -6.24 -14.77
C ARG A 232 -6.66 -5.80 -13.38
N HIS A 233 -6.25 -4.60 -13.02
CA HIS A 233 -6.71 -3.88 -11.84
C HIS A 233 -7.19 -2.49 -12.22
N ASP A 234 -8.37 -2.12 -11.74
CA ASP A 234 -9.00 -0.82 -11.94
C ASP A 234 -9.27 -0.17 -10.59
N SER A 235 -8.72 1.01 -10.37
CA SER A 235 -9.05 1.89 -9.25
C SER A 235 -9.87 3.05 -9.79
N TYR A 236 -11.12 3.18 -9.34
CA TYR A 236 -12.05 4.21 -9.78
C TYR A 236 -12.15 5.38 -8.80
N ASP A 237 -11.67 5.19 -7.57
CA ASP A 237 -11.71 6.19 -6.50
C ASP A 237 -10.55 5.99 -5.52
N ARG A 238 -10.16 7.07 -4.81
CA ARG A 238 -9.12 7.01 -3.78
C ARG A 238 -9.50 6.16 -2.57
N ALA A 239 -10.78 5.95 -2.33
CA ALA A 239 -11.26 5.03 -1.30
C ALA A 239 -10.72 3.60 -1.48
N SER A 240 -10.36 3.20 -2.72
CA SER A 240 -9.76 1.89 -3.02
C SER A 240 -8.42 1.63 -2.30
N PHE A 241 -7.73 2.66 -1.84
CA PHE A 241 -6.49 2.54 -1.07
C PHE A 241 -6.74 2.32 0.42
N MET A 242 -7.91 2.71 0.92
CA MET A 242 -8.19 2.73 2.36
C MET A 242 -8.16 1.36 3.03
N PRO A 243 -8.64 0.25 2.42
CA PRO A 243 -8.47 -1.07 3.01
C PRO A 243 -7.01 -1.44 3.31
N GLY A 244 -6.08 -1.08 2.43
CA GLY A 244 -4.64 -1.31 2.66
C GLY A 244 -4.05 -0.37 3.70
N VAL A 245 -4.50 0.89 3.77
CA VAL A 245 -4.09 1.82 4.84
C VAL A 245 -4.55 1.31 6.20
N LEU A 246 -5.83 0.92 6.33
CA LEU A 246 -6.37 0.41 7.60
C LEU A 246 -5.72 -0.93 8.00
N LEU A 247 -5.40 -1.79 7.03
CA LEU A 247 -4.61 -2.99 7.29
C LEU A 247 -3.25 -2.64 7.90
N ALA A 248 -2.55 -1.67 7.32
CA ALA A 248 -1.25 -1.24 7.84
C ALA A 248 -1.38 -0.65 9.26
N VAL A 249 -2.39 0.17 9.53
CA VAL A 249 -2.67 0.73 10.86
C VAL A 249 -2.88 -0.38 11.90
N ARG A 250 -3.65 -1.42 11.57
CA ARG A 250 -3.95 -2.56 12.48
C ARG A 250 -2.76 -3.45 12.75
N GLU A 251 -1.90 -3.64 11.75
CA GLU A 251 -0.78 -4.59 11.82
C GLU A 251 0.53 -3.97 12.33
N ILE A 252 0.70 -2.64 12.22
CA ILE A 252 1.98 -1.99 12.45
C ILE A 252 2.51 -2.18 13.89
N GLY A 253 1.63 -2.20 14.89
CA GLY A 253 2.01 -2.41 16.30
C GLY A 253 2.62 -3.79 16.58
N ARG A 254 2.40 -4.77 15.69
CA ARG A 254 2.98 -6.11 15.75
C ARG A 254 4.21 -6.27 14.85
N ARG A 255 4.61 -5.22 14.16
CA ARG A 255 5.69 -5.22 13.15
C ARG A 255 6.68 -4.09 13.42
N PRO A 256 7.50 -4.21 14.47
CA PRO A 256 8.51 -3.22 14.77
C PRO A 256 9.57 -3.17 13.66
N GLY A 257 10.20 -2.00 13.52
CA GLY A 257 11.18 -1.74 12.48
C GLY A 257 10.55 -1.22 11.18
N LEU A 258 11.31 -1.22 10.09
CA LEU A 258 10.90 -0.72 8.80
C LEU A 258 10.28 -1.83 7.95
N THR A 259 9.07 -1.60 7.48
CA THR A 259 8.40 -2.43 6.45
C THR A 259 8.21 -1.60 5.18
N VAL A 260 8.63 -2.12 4.03
CA VAL A 260 8.45 -1.46 2.72
C VAL A 260 7.44 -2.24 1.89
N GLY A 261 6.35 -1.56 1.51
CA GLY A 261 5.20 -2.17 0.86
C GLY A 261 4.22 -2.79 1.85
N ILE A 262 3.07 -3.26 1.34
CA ILE A 262 2.05 -3.94 2.16
C ILE A 262 1.94 -5.44 1.86
N GLU A 263 2.81 -5.97 1.00
CA GLU A 263 2.80 -7.37 0.57
C GLU A 263 2.90 -8.33 1.77
N SER A 264 3.84 -8.08 2.68
CA SER A 264 4.02 -8.89 3.89
C SER A 264 2.86 -8.76 4.89
N LEU A 265 2.11 -7.64 4.85
CA LEU A 265 0.91 -7.46 5.67
C LEU A 265 -0.27 -8.30 5.14
N LEU A 266 -0.25 -8.62 3.84
CA LEU A 266 -1.23 -9.49 3.18
C LEU A 266 -0.86 -10.98 3.29
N GLY A 267 0.30 -11.32 3.87
CA GLY A 267 0.79 -12.70 3.94
C GLY A 267 1.34 -13.22 2.60
N LEU A 268 1.83 -12.32 1.73
CA LEU A 268 2.30 -12.61 0.36
C LEU A 268 3.84 -12.69 0.29
#